data_81178261667fc37ecdebdff3d0aefe3a
#
_entry.id   81178261667fc37ecdebdff3d0aefe3a
#
_cell.length_a   1.000
_cell.length_b   1.000
_cell.length_c   1.000
_cell.angle_alpha   90.00
_cell.angle_beta   90.00
_cell.angle_gamma   90.00
#
_symmetry.space_group_name_H-M   'P 1'
#
loop_
_entity.id
_entity.type
_entity.pdbx_description
1 polymer ?
#
loop_
_entity_poly.entity_id
_entity_poly.type
_entity_poly.pdbx_seq_one_letter_code
_entity_poly.pdbx_strand_id
1 'polypeptide(L)'
;MNIRRWVKLALLFSAAVVLGIAIPVTLSYVFDITEPIVNTFVPPAGIHDENLVEILVDKTVLNKGEAMITPEGFTFVLENTATGEIHTATSNKDGRARFLLSFLGADAGSHVYKLTESNDGLEGVTYDTKAYTIRVDVAIVDGHAQRTLYVNDQLVETVQVGFTNIFDTEQIPDTGDHVPMMVFAVLLLVSGAALVILIKKRKAA
;
A
#
# COMPACT_ATOMS: atom_id res chain seq x y z
N MET A 1 -19.83 17.50 -19.65
CA MET A 1 -18.92 18.56 -20.19
C MET A 1 -19.70 19.36 -21.23
N ASN A 2 -19.95 20.64 -21.02
CA ASN A 2 -20.95 21.42 -21.75
C ASN A 2 -20.32 22.02 -23.03
N ILE A 3 -20.55 21.40 -24.17
CA ILE A 3 -20.04 21.78 -25.50
C ILE A 3 -20.30 23.26 -25.83
N ARG A 4 -21.35 23.85 -25.32
CA ARG A 4 -21.69 25.27 -25.54
C ARG A 4 -20.67 26.27 -24.98
N ARG A 5 -19.88 25.89 -23.98
CA ARG A 5 -18.82 26.74 -23.40
C ARG A 5 -17.60 26.84 -24.31
N TRP A 6 -17.24 25.74 -24.95
CA TRP A 6 -16.09 25.71 -25.87
C TRP A 6 -16.33 26.46 -27.17
N VAL A 7 -17.56 26.42 -27.67
CA VAL A 7 -17.94 27.18 -28.88
C VAL A 7 -17.85 28.68 -28.62
N LYS A 8 -18.26 29.16 -27.44
CA LYS A 8 -18.13 30.58 -27.08
C LYS A 8 -16.68 31.03 -26.92
N LEU A 9 -15.82 30.18 -26.37
CA LEU A 9 -14.40 30.49 -26.22
C LEU A 9 -13.71 30.53 -27.59
N ALA A 10 -14.02 29.61 -28.49
CA ALA A 10 -13.47 29.57 -29.84
C ALA A 10 -13.88 30.78 -30.67
N LEU A 11 -15.13 31.25 -30.51
CA LEU A 11 -15.65 32.44 -31.21
C LEU A 11 -15.01 33.74 -30.69
N LEU A 12 -14.66 33.85 -29.41
CA LEU A 12 -13.92 35.00 -28.86
C LEU A 12 -12.45 35.03 -29.35
N PHE A 13 -11.81 33.87 -29.50
CA PHE A 13 -10.45 33.78 -30.04
C PHE A 13 -10.39 34.14 -31.52
N SER A 14 -11.36 33.71 -32.32
CA SER A 14 -11.39 34.04 -33.76
C SER A 14 -11.67 35.54 -34.03
N ALA A 15 -12.46 36.21 -33.18
CA ALA A 15 -12.72 37.63 -33.31
C ALA A 15 -11.50 38.50 -32.95
N ALA A 16 -10.66 38.06 -32.00
CA ALA A 16 -9.47 38.82 -31.61
C ALA A 16 -8.34 38.74 -32.67
N VAL A 17 -8.25 37.64 -33.40
CA VAL A 17 -7.24 37.47 -34.48
C VAL A 17 -7.60 38.36 -35.71
N VAL A 18 -8.85 38.58 -36.00
CA VAL A 18 -9.31 39.42 -37.13
C VAL A 18 -9.08 40.89 -36.87
N LEU A 19 -9.04 41.35 -35.62
CA LEU A 19 -8.88 42.76 -35.26
C LEU A 19 -7.41 43.21 -35.05
N GLY A 20 -6.45 42.31 -35.17
CA GLY A 20 -5.03 42.65 -35.04
C GLY A 20 -4.60 43.22 -33.68
N ILE A 21 -5.41 42.98 -32.63
CA ILE A 21 -5.12 43.47 -31.28
C ILE A 21 -4.23 42.41 -30.59
N ALA A 22 -2.98 42.79 -30.36
CA ALA A 22 -2.08 41.98 -29.52
C ALA A 22 -2.57 42.04 -28.08
N ILE A 23 -3.33 41.03 -27.68
CA ILE A 23 -3.68 40.84 -26.28
C ILE A 23 -2.53 40.06 -25.63
N PRO A 24 -1.87 40.60 -24.58
CA PRO A 24 -0.92 39.81 -23.82
C PRO A 24 -1.74 38.68 -23.10
N VAL A 25 -1.76 37.49 -23.69
CA VAL A 25 -2.38 36.31 -23.08
C VAL A 25 -1.41 35.80 -22.01
N THR A 26 -1.48 36.38 -20.83
CA THR A 26 -1.08 35.66 -19.63
C THR A 26 -2.20 34.65 -19.36
N LEU A 27 -2.10 33.46 -19.97
CA LEU A 27 -2.95 32.33 -19.62
C LEU A 27 -2.53 31.86 -18.22
N SER A 28 -3.03 32.55 -17.20
CA SER A 28 -3.02 32.04 -15.85
C SER A 28 -4.16 31.02 -15.75
N TYR A 29 -3.89 29.76 -16.12
CA TYR A 29 -4.73 28.66 -15.71
C TYR A 29 -4.52 28.46 -14.21
N VAL A 30 -5.26 29.21 -13.42
CA VAL A 30 -5.50 28.81 -12.03
C VAL A 30 -6.39 27.58 -12.12
N PHE A 31 -5.79 26.40 -12.05
CA PHE A 31 -6.54 25.21 -11.68
C PHE A 31 -6.93 25.42 -10.22
N ASP A 32 -8.13 25.94 -10.03
CA ASP A 32 -8.77 25.93 -8.72
C ASP A 32 -9.15 24.49 -8.40
N ILE A 33 -8.18 23.73 -7.84
CA ILE A 33 -8.38 22.38 -7.29
C ILE A 33 -8.86 22.46 -5.83
N THR A 34 -9.69 23.45 -5.52
CA THR A 34 -10.30 23.58 -4.19
C THR A 34 -11.54 22.70 -4.02
N GLU A 35 -12.00 22.06 -5.08
CA GLU A 35 -12.97 20.98 -4.92
C GLU A 35 -12.20 19.74 -4.43
N PRO A 36 -12.49 19.24 -3.22
CA PRO A 36 -11.97 17.95 -2.82
C PRO A 36 -12.39 16.95 -3.90
N ILE A 37 -11.41 16.19 -4.44
CA ILE A 37 -11.74 15.02 -5.25
C ILE A 37 -12.41 14.05 -4.27
N VAL A 38 -13.70 14.23 -4.09
CA VAL A 38 -14.53 13.23 -3.43
C VAL A 38 -14.55 12.07 -4.41
N ASN A 39 -13.69 11.11 -4.17
CA ASN A 39 -13.71 9.84 -4.87
C ASN A 39 -14.98 9.11 -4.42
N THR A 40 -16.11 9.60 -4.88
CA THR A 40 -17.40 8.98 -4.65
C THR A 40 -17.37 7.71 -5.48
N PHE A 41 -17.09 6.59 -4.82
CA PHE A 41 -17.36 5.29 -5.39
C PHE A 41 -18.86 5.27 -5.69
N VAL A 42 -19.22 5.35 -6.97
CA VAL A 42 -20.58 5.10 -7.44
C VAL A 42 -20.65 3.61 -7.69
N PRO A 43 -21.33 2.83 -6.85
CA PRO A 43 -21.50 1.40 -7.08
C PRO A 43 -22.15 1.20 -8.46
N PRO A 44 -21.81 0.12 -9.18
CA PRO A 44 -22.54 -0.24 -10.39
C PRO A 44 -24.04 -0.33 -10.10
N ALA A 45 -24.87 0.10 -11.05
CA ALA A 45 -26.33 0.10 -10.89
C ALA A 45 -26.80 -1.30 -10.45
N GLY A 46 -27.38 -1.38 -9.24
CA GLY A 46 -27.86 -2.64 -8.63
C GLY A 46 -27.13 -3.03 -7.33
N ILE A 47 -26.02 -2.38 -6.96
CA ILE A 47 -25.38 -2.55 -5.65
C ILE A 47 -25.82 -1.36 -4.79
N HIS A 48 -26.75 -1.58 -3.88
CA HIS A 48 -27.10 -0.60 -2.86
C HIS A 48 -26.03 -0.64 -1.75
N ASP A 49 -25.67 0.50 -1.15
CA ASP A 49 -24.68 0.58 -0.06
C ASP A 49 -25.04 -0.33 1.12
N GLU A 50 -26.33 -0.56 1.33
CA GLU A 50 -26.87 -1.47 2.32
C GLU A 50 -26.45 -2.94 2.11
N ASN A 51 -25.96 -3.32 0.92
CA ASN A 51 -25.52 -4.66 0.59
C ASN A 51 -24.01 -4.85 0.73
N LEU A 52 -23.25 -3.78 1.04
CA LEU A 52 -21.81 -3.83 1.19
C LEU A 52 -21.40 -4.07 2.66
N VAL A 53 -20.45 -4.96 2.85
CA VAL A 53 -19.69 -5.11 4.10
C VAL A 53 -18.27 -4.64 3.84
N GLU A 54 -17.87 -3.61 4.56
CA GLU A 54 -16.50 -3.12 4.56
C GLU A 54 -15.73 -3.76 5.71
N ILE A 55 -14.55 -4.31 5.39
CA ILE A 55 -13.59 -4.84 6.35
C ILE A 55 -12.36 -3.95 6.29
N LEU A 56 -12.09 -3.24 7.37
CA LEU A 56 -10.95 -2.34 7.52
C LEU A 56 -9.82 -3.05 8.25
N VAL A 57 -8.61 -2.88 7.73
CA VAL A 57 -7.39 -3.39 8.33
C VAL A 57 -6.45 -2.23 8.60
N ASP A 58 -6.03 -2.10 9.86
CA ASP A 58 -5.02 -1.13 10.29
C ASP A 58 -3.67 -1.86 10.46
N LYS A 59 -2.68 -1.42 9.69
CA LYS A 59 -1.32 -1.93 9.75
C LYS A 59 -0.43 -1.00 10.53
N THR A 60 0.29 -1.55 11.50
CA THR A 60 1.33 -0.84 12.26
C THR A 60 2.67 -1.54 12.07
N VAL A 61 3.75 -0.78 11.96
CA VAL A 61 5.12 -1.29 12.01
C VAL A 61 5.85 -0.65 13.17
N LEU A 62 6.37 -1.47 14.07
CA LEU A 62 7.24 -1.04 15.18
C LEU A 62 8.69 -1.14 14.69
N ASN A 63 9.28 0.00 14.37
CA ASN A 63 10.66 0.08 13.92
C ASN A 63 11.61 0.05 15.12
N LYS A 64 12.63 -0.80 15.06
CA LYS A 64 13.74 -0.90 16.00
C LYS A 64 15.05 -0.65 15.24
N GLY A 65 16.01 0.03 15.89
CA GLY A 65 17.27 0.40 15.25
C GLY A 65 17.16 1.73 14.46
N GLU A 66 18.14 2.00 13.60
CA GLU A 66 18.27 3.27 12.87
C GLU A 66 17.46 3.31 11.57
N ALA A 67 17.33 2.16 10.89
CA ALA A 67 16.52 2.09 9.68
C ALA A 67 15.04 1.95 10.01
N MET A 68 14.19 2.51 9.15
CA MET A 68 12.75 2.54 9.33
C MET A 68 12.06 2.13 8.04
N ILE A 69 10.97 1.37 8.19
CA ILE A 69 10.03 1.10 7.09
C ILE A 69 8.65 1.64 7.42
N THR A 70 7.89 1.92 6.38
CA THR A 70 6.50 2.39 6.50
C THR A 70 5.53 1.22 6.57
N PRO A 71 4.29 1.42 7.04
CA PRO A 71 3.26 0.38 7.02
C PRO A 71 2.64 0.14 5.62
N GLU A 72 3.21 0.71 4.55
CA GLU A 72 2.76 0.54 3.16
C GLU A 72 3.24 -0.79 2.58
N GLY A 73 2.41 -1.40 1.74
CA GLY A 73 2.80 -2.55 0.91
C GLY A 73 2.61 -3.92 1.55
N PHE A 74 2.09 -4.03 2.77
CA PHE A 74 1.80 -5.31 3.41
C PHE A 74 0.50 -5.92 2.87
N THR A 75 0.54 -7.19 2.52
CA THR A 75 -0.57 -7.91 1.92
C THR A 75 -1.40 -8.65 2.97
N PHE A 76 -2.72 -8.53 2.87
CA PHE A 76 -3.68 -9.26 3.70
C PHE A 76 -4.50 -10.20 2.83
N VAL A 77 -4.82 -11.36 3.39
CA VAL A 77 -5.57 -12.43 2.74
C VAL A 77 -6.85 -12.67 3.53
N LEU A 78 -7.98 -12.54 2.84
CA LEU A 78 -9.32 -12.85 3.36
C LEU A 78 -9.83 -14.08 2.62
N GLU A 79 -9.89 -15.21 3.30
CA GLU A 79 -10.32 -16.50 2.77
C GLU A 79 -11.73 -16.83 3.27
N ASN A 80 -12.67 -17.12 2.37
CA ASN A 80 -13.95 -17.70 2.70
C ASN A 80 -13.74 -19.17 3.10
N THR A 81 -14.01 -19.52 4.35
CA THR A 81 -13.70 -20.84 4.91
C THR A 81 -14.57 -21.95 4.34
N ALA A 82 -15.73 -21.64 3.76
CA ALA A 82 -16.64 -22.60 3.16
C ALA A 82 -16.34 -22.89 1.69
N THR A 83 -15.97 -21.86 0.93
CA THR A 83 -15.73 -21.96 -0.53
C THR A 83 -14.25 -22.03 -0.91
N GLY A 84 -13.37 -21.57 -0.02
CA GLY A 84 -11.94 -21.39 -0.32
C GLY A 84 -11.64 -20.18 -1.21
N GLU A 85 -12.64 -19.33 -1.47
CA GLU A 85 -12.43 -18.09 -2.22
C GLU A 85 -11.51 -17.14 -1.47
N ILE A 86 -10.56 -16.56 -2.17
CA ILE A 86 -9.52 -15.68 -1.61
C ILE A 86 -9.65 -14.29 -2.18
N HIS A 87 -9.69 -13.30 -1.30
CA HIS A 87 -9.54 -11.88 -1.63
C HIS A 87 -8.24 -11.37 -1.02
N THR A 88 -7.57 -10.44 -1.69
CA THR A 88 -6.36 -9.81 -1.18
C THR A 88 -6.49 -8.29 -1.16
N ALA A 89 -5.86 -7.66 -0.18
CA ALA A 89 -5.76 -6.21 -0.09
C ALA A 89 -4.38 -5.84 0.44
N THR A 90 -3.87 -4.68 0.03
CA THR A 90 -2.54 -4.19 0.41
C THR A 90 -2.65 -2.88 1.17
N SER A 91 -1.86 -2.70 2.23
CA SER A 91 -1.85 -1.47 3.00
C SER A 91 -1.29 -0.30 2.21
N ASN A 92 -1.92 0.86 2.36
CA ASN A 92 -1.47 2.13 1.81
C ASN A 92 -0.44 2.82 2.75
N LYS A 93 -0.04 4.04 2.41
CA LYS A 93 0.93 4.85 3.19
C LYS A 93 0.51 5.09 4.64
N ASP A 94 -0.81 5.16 4.89
CA ASP A 94 -1.37 5.36 6.23
C ASP A 94 -1.52 4.03 6.99
N GLY A 95 -1.05 2.91 6.42
CA GLY A 95 -1.20 1.57 6.98
C GLY A 95 -2.61 1.01 6.86
N ARG A 96 -3.43 1.49 5.92
CA ARG A 96 -4.81 1.03 5.78
C ARG A 96 -4.98 0.14 4.58
N ALA A 97 -5.63 -1.02 4.78
CA ALA A 97 -6.15 -1.88 3.73
C ALA A 97 -7.65 -2.08 3.91
N ARG A 98 -8.34 -2.42 2.83
CA ARG A 98 -9.79 -2.51 2.80
C ARG A 98 -10.27 -3.64 1.90
N PHE A 99 -11.22 -4.44 2.39
CA PHE A 99 -12.00 -5.37 1.59
C PHE A 99 -13.44 -4.89 1.51
N LEU A 100 -14.07 -5.10 0.37
CA LEU A 100 -15.49 -4.85 0.14
C LEU A 100 -16.15 -6.14 -0.30
N LEU A 101 -17.09 -6.62 0.49
CA LEU A 101 -17.90 -7.81 0.20
C LEU A 101 -19.32 -7.36 -0.09
N SER A 102 -19.93 -7.90 -1.14
CA SER A 102 -21.33 -7.64 -1.49
C SER A 102 -22.19 -8.86 -1.17
N PHE A 103 -23.29 -8.67 -0.48
CA PHE A 103 -24.25 -9.72 -0.15
C PHE A 103 -25.62 -9.37 -0.70
N LEU A 104 -26.14 -10.24 -1.56
CA LEU A 104 -27.47 -10.09 -2.15
C LEU A 104 -28.48 -10.97 -1.39
N GLY A 105 -29.77 -10.84 -1.72
CA GLY A 105 -30.80 -11.67 -1.09
C GLY A 105 -30.61 -13.18 -1.30
N ALA A 106 -29.92 -13.58 -2.36
CA ALA A 106 -29.56 -14.99 -2.60
C ALA A 106 -28.48 -15.50 -1.64
N ASP A 107 -27.75 -14.60 -0.96
CA ASP A 107 -26.66 -14.94 -0.05
C ASP A 107 -27.12 -15.08 1.42
N ALA A 108 -28.44 -15.29 1.64
CA ALA A 108 -28.96 -15.51 2.97
C ALA A 108 -28.27 -16.71 3.64
N GLY A 109 -27.78 -16.50 4.87
CA GLY A 109 -27.01 -17.50 5.61
C GLY A 109 -25.84 -16.91 6.36
N SER A 110 -24.94 -17.78 6.83
CA SER A 110 -23.76 -17.41 7.58
C SER A 110 -22.51 -17.58 6.69
N HIS A 111 -21.75 -16.52 6.53
CA HIS A 111 -20.51 -16.49 5.75
C HIS A 111 -19.35 -16.26 6.71
N VAL A 112 -18.40 -17.19 6.73
CA VAL A 112 -17.25 -17.14 7.63
C VAL A 112 -15.97 -16.95 6.82
N TYR A 113 -15.21 -15.94 7.20
CA TYR A 113 -13.93 -15.60 6.58
C TYR A 113 -12.82 -15.68 7.62
N LYS A 114 -11.65 -16.08 7.15
CA LYS A 114 -10.39 -15.99 7.88
C LYS A 114 -9.54 -14.90 7.29
N LEU A 115 -9.18 -13.90 8.09
CA LEU A 115 -8.31 -12.82 7.69
C LEU A 115 -6.94 -12.97 8.33
N THR A 116 -5.89 -12.99 7.52
CA THR A 116 -4.49 -13.12 7.94
C THR A 116 -3.63 -12.14 7.19
N GLU A 117 -2.44 -11.83 7.71
CA GLU A 117 -1.38 -11.15 6.96
C GLU A 117 -0.54 -12.19 6.21
N SER A 118 -0.14 -11.86 4.97
CA SER A 118 0.82 -12.64 4.20
C SER A 118 2.24 -12.37 4.70
N ASN A 119 3.06 -13.40 4.79
CA ASN A 119 4.49 -13.23 5.00
C ASN A 119 5.18 -13.10 3.64
N ASP A 120 5.42 -11.87 3.21
CA ASP A 120 6.02 -11.55 1.92
C ASP A 120 7.56 -11.64 1.95
N GLY A 121 8.15 -12.09 3.08
CA GLY A 121 9.59 -12.39 3.19
C GLY A 121 10.48 -11.14 3.27
N LEU A 122 9.97 -10.00 3.72
CA LEU A 122 10.75 -8.77 3.86
C LEU A 122 11.83 -8.97 4.95
N GLU A 123 13.09 -8.73 4.58
CA GLU A 123 14.23 -8.91 5.47
C GLU A 123 14.14 -7.97 6.68
N GLY A 124 14.46 -8.48 7.87
CA GLY A 124 14.35 -7.75 9.12
C GLY A 124 12.93 -7.58 9.66
N VAL A 125 11.91 -8.08 8.96
CA VAL A 125 10.52 -7.99 9.40
C VAL A 125 10.06 -9.27 10.08
N THR A 126 9.60 -9.13 11.33
CA THR A 126 8.82 -10.17 12.01
C THR A 126 7.35 -9.86 11.79
N TYR A 127 6.66 -10.73 11.03
CA TYR A 127 5.26 -10.58 10.68
C TYR A 127 4.33 -10.95 11.82
N ASP A 128 3.18 -10.27 11.90
CA ASP A 128 2.10 -10.62 12.81
C ASP A 128 1.44 -11.94 12.38
N THR A 129 1.33 -12.89 13.29
CA THR A 129 0.77 -14.22 13.02
C THR A 129 -0.69 -14.34 13.43
N LYS A 130 -1.32 -13.23 13.83
CA LYS A 130 -2.73 -13.22 14.19
C LYS A 130 -3.61 -13.64 13.02
N ALA A 131 -4.71 -14.30 13.37
CA ALA A 131 -5.80 -14.58 12.45
C ALA A 131 -7.10 -14.09 13.08
N TYR A 132 -7.91 -13.40 12.28
CA TYR A 132 -9.24 -12.96 12.68
C TYR A 132 -10.28 -13.82 11.97
N THR A 133 -11.27 -14.29 12.72
CA THR A 133 -12.48 -14.89 12.16
C THR A 133 -13.53 -13.81 12.01
N ILE A 134 -13.96 -13.55 10.78
CA ILE A 134 -14.99 -12.57 10.47
C ILE A 134 -16.23 -13.36 10.00
N ARG A 135 -17.35 -13.18 10.70
CA ARG A 135 -18.60 -13.81 10.32
C ARG A 135 -19.63 -12.76 9.95
N VAL A 136 -20.27 -12.97 8.82
CA VAL A 136 -21.34 -12.14 8.30
C VAL A 136 -22.60 -13.02 8.22
N ASP A 137 -23.57 -12.75 9.08
CA ASP A 137 -24.87 -13.41 9.04
C ASP A 137 -25.83 -12.53 8.22
N VAL A 138 -26.34 -13.06 7.12
CA VAL A 138 -27.26 -12.40 6.21
C VAL A 138 -28.66 -12.95 6.39
N ALA A 139 -29.61 -12.11 6.78
CA ALA A 139 -31.04 -12.45 6.90
C ALA A 139 -31.87 -11.61 5.94
N ILE A 140 -32.94 -12.17 5.39
CA ILE A 140 -33.91 -11.43 4.60
C ILE A 140 -35.07 -11.01 5.49
N VAL A 141 -35.20 -9.70 5.68
CA VAL A 141 -36.29 -9.09 6.47
C VAL A 141 -37.04 -8.12 5.55
N ASP A 142 -38.32 -8.31 5.38
CA ASP A 142 -39.18 -7.50 4.50
C ASP A 142 -38.65 -7.37 3.07
N GLY A 143 -38.01 -8.43 2.55
CA GLY A 143 -37.42 -8.46 1.21
C GLY A 143 -36.06 -7.78 1.07
N HIS A 144 -35.50 -7.27 2.17
CA HIS A 144 -34.19 -6.62 2.20
C HIS A 144 -33.14 -7.48 2.96
N ALA A 145 -31.90 -7.49 2.49
CA ALA A 145 -30.82 -8.16 3.16
C ALA A 145 -30.37 -7.34 4.38
N GLN A 146 -30.48 -7.95 5.56
CA GLN A 146 -29.93 -7.41 6.81
C GLN A 146 -28.70 -8.22 7.21
N ARG A 147 -27.66 -7.54 7.68
CA ARG A 147 -26.38 -8.16 8.04
C ARG A 147 -26.07 -7.95 9.50
N THR A 148 -25.57 -9.01 10.12
CA THR A 148 -25.02 -8.98 11.47
C THR A 148 -23.56 -9.39 11.40
N LEU A 149 -22.68 -8.57 11.97
CA LEU A 149 -21.23 -8.69 11.82
C LEU A 149 -20.60 -9.17 13.12
N TYR A 150 -19.65 -10.09 13.01
CA TYR A 150 -18.88 -10.59 14.14
C TYR A 150 -17.40 -10.65 13.81
N VAL A 151 -16.57 -10.32 14.80
CA VAL A 151 -15.13 -10.53 14.77
C VAL A 151 -14.75 -11.42 15.94
N ASN A 152 -14.16 -12.58 15.68
CA ASN A 152 -13.84 -13.59 16.71
C ASN A 152 -15.04 -13.88 17.63
N ASP A 153 -16.22 -14.10 17.02
CA ASP A 153 -17.52 -14.34 17.67
C ASP A 153 -18.07 -13.18 18.53
N GLN A 154 -17.41 -12.01 18.50
CA GLN A 154 -17.92 -10.81 19.15
C GLN A 154 -18.74 -10.00 18.15
N LEU A 155 -19.98 -9.63 18.54
CA LEU A 155 -20.86 -8.76 17.75
C LEU A 155 -20.23 -7.37 17.61
N VAL A 156 -20.18 -6.87 16.37
CA VAL A 156 -19.62 -5.54 16.04
C VAL A 156 -20.53 -4.78 15.09
N GLU A 157 -20.47 -3.45 15.11
CA GLU A 157 -21.16 -2.61 14.14
C GLU A 157 -20.35 -2.46 12.83
N THR A 158 -19.02 -2.42 12.98
CA THR A 158 -18.07 -2.31 11.87
C THR A 158 -16.94 -3.30 12.07
N VAL A 159 -16.43 -3.88 10.97
CA VAL A 159 -15.28 -4.77 11.03
C VAL A 159 -14.01 -3.96 10.86
N GLN A 160 -13.27 -3.76 11.95
CA GLN A 160 -11.96 -3.13 11.98
C GLN A 160 -11.00 -3.95 12.82
N VAL A 161 -9.85 -4.33 12.23
CA VAL A 161 -8.86 -5.19 12.86
C VAL A 161 -7.46 -4.66 12.64
N GLY A 162 -6.50 -5.04 13.50
CA GLY A 162 -5.14 -4.51 13.46
C GLY A 162 -4.08 -5.58 13.43
N PHE A 163 -3.06 -5.38 12.59
CA PHE A 163 -1.84 -6.19 12.51
C PHE A 163 -0.63 -5.33 12.83
N THR A 164 0.31 -5.90 13.61
CA THR A 164 1.51 -5.19 14.04
C THR A 164 2.75 -6.02 13.73
N ASN A 165 3.59 -5.52 12.83
CA ASN A 165 4.90 -6.12 12.55
C ASN A 165 6.01 -5.42 13.33
N ILE A 166 7.10 -6.11 13.52
CA ILE A 166 8.33 -5.55 14.09
C ILE A 166 9.38 -5.54 12.98
N PHE A 167 9.93 -4.38 12.68
CA PHE A 167 11.09 -4.24 11.83
C PHE A 167 12.31 -3.97 12.70
N ASP A 168 13.30 -4.86 12.62
CA ASP A 168 14.49 -4.83 13.45
C ASP A 168 15.73 -5.00 12.57
N THR A 169 16.51 -3.92 12.43
CA THR A 169 17.72 -3.90 11.62
C THR A 169 18.88 -4.66 12.26
N GLU A 170 18.82 -4.88 13.57
CA GLU A 170 19.87 -5.68 14.25
C GLU A 170 19.76 -7.17 13.90
N GLN A 171 18.59 -7.63 13.40
CA GLN A 171 18.39 -9.02 12.93
C GLN A 171 18.79 -9.22 11.47
N ILE A 172 19.07 -8.17 10.73
CA ILE A 172 19.60 -8.28 9.36
C ILE A 172 21.05 -8.71 9.51
N PRO A 173 21.45 -9.89 9.01
CA PRO A 173 22.83 -10.31 9.06
C PRO A 173 23.69 -9.24 8.42
N ASP A 174 24.68 -8.77 9.16
CA ASP A 174 25.68 -7.86 8.63
C ASP A 174 26.54 -8.61 7.60
N THR A 175 26.06 -8.65 6.36
CA THR A 175 26.79 -9.19 5.21
C THR A 175 27.87 -8.23 4.73
N GLY A 176 28.01 -7.09 5.40
CA GLY A 176 29.08 -6.14 5.16
C GLY A 176 30.41 -6.78 5.48
N ASP A 177 31.26 -6.89 4.48
CA ASP A 177 32.64 -7.26 4.64
C ASP A 177 33.35 -6.19 5.50
N HIS A 178 33.28 -6.37 6.83
CA HIS A 178 33.97 -5.50 7.80
C HIS A 178 35.49 -5.75 7.82
N VAL A 179 36.05 -6.41 6.80
CA VAL A 179 37.48 -6.40 6.63
C VAL A 179 37.88 -4.95 6.30
N PRO A 180 38.42 -4.20 7.25
CA PRO A 180 38.69 -2.78 7.03
C PRO A 180 39.61 -2.71 5.80
N MET A 181 39.19 -1.94 4.78
CA MET A 181 40.00 -1.73 3.55
C MET A 181 41.46 -1.37 3.91
N MET A 182 41.65 -0.78 5.07
CA MET A 182 42.95 -0.52 5.67
C MET A 182 43.83 -1.79 5.81
N VAL A 183 43.26 -2.97 6.16
CA VAL A 183 44.03 -4.22 6.29
C VAL A 183 44.59 -4.68 4.96
N PHE A 184 43.77 -4.58 3.89
CA PHE A 184 44.26 -4.88 2.54
C PHE A 184 45.29 -3.85 2.04
N ALA A 185 45.11 -2.57 2.34
CA ALA A 185 46.06 -1.53 2.00
C ALA A 185 47.41 -1.76 2.71
N VAL A 186 47.40 -2.12 3.99
CA VAL A 186 48.63 -2.43 4.75
C VAL A 186 49.31 -3.70 4.21
N LEU A 187 48.56 -4.76 3.91
CA LEU A 187 49.11 -6.01 3.32
C LEU A 187 49.72 -5.73 1.94
N LEU A 188 49.12 -4.89 1.11
CA LEU A 188 49.68 -4.46 -0.19
C LEU A 188 50.95 -3.67 -0.03
N LEU A 189 51.05 -2.75 0.93
CA LEU A 189 52.24 -1.96 1.19
C LEU A 189 53.40 -2.85 1.72
N VAL A 190 53.10 -3.77 2.63
CA VAL A 190 54.11 -4.70 3.18
C VAL A 190 54.63 -5.65 2.09
N SER A 191 53.76 -6.22 1.28
CA SER A 191 54.13 -7.10 0.17
C SER A 191 54.92 -6.37 -0.92
N GLY A 192 54.54 -5.12 -1.24
CA GLY A 192 55.29 -4.27 -2.17
C GLY A 192 56.69 -3.91 -1.68
N ALA A 193 56.84 -3.56 -0.38
CA ALA A 193 58.12 -3.28 0.22
C ALA A 193 59.04 -4.51 0.22
N ALA A 194 58.50 -5.70 0.56
CA ALA A 194 59.25 -6.96 0.53
C ALA A 194 59.75 -7.28 -0.88
N LEU A 195 58.91 -7.05 -1.90
CA LEU A 195 59.29 -7.27 -3.29
C LEU A 195 60.45 -6.35 -3.72
N VAL A 196 60.39 -5.06 -3.37
CA VAL A 196 61.46 -4.09 -3.66
C VAL A 196 62.81 -4.48 -3.01
N ILE A 197 62.76 -4.96 -1.76
CA ILE A 197 63.96 -5.44 -1.04
C ILE A 197 64.55 -6.66 -1.74
N LEU A 198 63.74 -7.63 -2.16
CA LEU A 198 64.18 -8.81 -2.89
C LEU A 198 64.82 -8.46 -4.24
N ILE A 199 64.23 -7.52 -4.98
CA ILE A 199 64.79 -7.07 -6.26
C ILE A 199 66.13 -6.35 -6.07
N LYS A 200 66.26 -5.50 -5.04
CA LYS A 200 67.55 -4.87 -4.70
C LYS A 200 68.63 -5.87 -4.30
N LYS A 201 68.32 -6.86 -3.50
CA LYS A 201 69.26 -7.93 -3.12
C LYS A 201 69.74 -8.74 -4.34
N ARG A 202 68.86 -9.05 -5.30
CA ARG A 202 69.22 -9.76 -6.54
C ARG A 202 70.14 -8.94 -7.48
N LYS A 203 70.07 -7.63 -7.43
CA LYS A 203 70.93 -6.77 -8.24
C LYS A 203 72.29 -6.46 -7.61
N ALA A 204 72.46 -6.77 -6.33
CA ALA A 204 73.70 -6.55 -5.57
C ALA A 204 74.53 -7.82 -5.39
N ALA A 205 74.02 -8.98 -5.84
CA ALA A 205 74.73 -10.24 -5.97
C ALA A 205 75.08 -10.52 -7.44
#